data_31717624b08fd2733f25dedb7986b8a2
#
_entry.id   31717624b08fd2733f25dedb7986b8a2
#
_cell.length_a   1.000
_cell.length_b   1.000
_cell.length_c   1.000
_cell.angle_alpha   90.00
_cell.angle_beta   90.00
_cell.angle_gamma   90.00
#
_symmetry.space_group_name_H-M   'P 1'
#
loop_
_entity.id
_entity.type
_entity.pdbx_description
1 polymer ?
#
loop_
_entity_poly.entity_id
_entity_poly.type
_entity_poly.pdbx_seq_one_letter_code
_entity_poly.pdbx_strand_id
1 'polypeptide(L)'
;MQWIEIIRLRTQPDVEPSVIKWLKDLIHGLGGTPGLDEARVYTHSAVPGDVSLHMMWDTMQEIFTESEVGLMVAEALKKYGILDHTVWLMKGKNGHRQVTG
;
A
#
# COMPACT_ATOMS: atom_id res chain seq x y z
N MET A 1 8.99 15.13 1.89
CA MET A 1 7.53 15.07 1.90
C MET A 1 7.06 13.64 2.12
N GLN A 2 6.28 13.42 3.14
CA GLN A 2 5.76 12.09 3.47
C GLN A 2 4.40 11.87 2.86
N TRP A 3 4.17 10.67 2.34
CA TRP A 3 2.91 10.31 1.75
C TRP A 3 2.72 8.80 1.83
N ILE A 4 1.49 8.36 1.67
CA ILE A 4 1.13 6.95 1.78
C ILE A 4 0.42 6.53 0.51
N GLU A 5 0.80 5.38 0.00
CA GLU A 5 0.13 4.78 -1.14
C GLU A 5 -0.54 3.50 -0.67
N ILE A 6 -1.81 3.35 -0.96
CA ILE A 6 -2.58 2.19 -0.52
C ILE A 6 -3.17 1.49 -1.75
N ILE A 7 -2.88 0.21 -1.87
CA ILE A 7 -3.49 -0.63 -2.89
C ILE A 7 -4.33 -1.67 -2.16
N ARG A 8 -5.63 -1.61 -2.38
CA ARG A 8 -6.57 -2.51 -1.75
C ARG A 8 -7.15 -3.45 -2.78
N LEU A 9 -7.15 -4.75 -2.46
CA LEU A 9 -7.68 -5.78 -3.35
C LEU A 9 -8.79 -6.51 -2.64
N ARG A 10 -9.94 -6.63 -3.30
CA ARG A 10 -10.99 -7.50 -2.85
C ARG A 10 -10.98 -8.74 -3.73
N THR A 11 -10.57 -9.86 -3.15
CA THR A 11 -10.43 -11.12 -3.88
C THR A 11 -11.29 -12.20 -3.23
N GLN A 12 -11.31 -13.39 -3.82
CA GLN A 12 -12.00 -14.53 -3.24
C GLN A 12 -11.26 -14.97 -1.98
N PRO A 13 -11.99 -15.34 -0.92
CA PRO A 13 -11.34 -15.73 0.34
C PRO A 13 -10.32 -16.87 0.20
N ASP A 14 -10.55 -17.81 -0.70
CA ASP A 14 -9.61 -18.91 -0.88
C ASP A 14 -8.36 -18.50 -1.65
N VAL A 15 -8.37 -17.36 -2.30
CA VAL A 15 -7.22 -16.83 -3.02
C VAL A 15 -6.35 -15.95 -2.11
N GLU A 16 -6.95 -15.44 -1.04
CA GLU A 16 -6.27 -14.49 -0.15
C GLU A 16 -4.89 -14.96 0.34
N PRO A 17 -4.72 -16.21 0.82
CA PRO A 17 -3.40 -16.63 1.30
C PRO A 17 -2.31 -16.53 0.23
N SER A 18 -2.63 -16.85 -1.01
CA SER A 18 -1.67 -16.77 -2.10
C SER A 18 -1.28 -15.32 -2.40
N VAL A 19 -2.25 -14.43 -2.35
CA VAL A 19 -2.00 -13.00 -2.57
C VAL A 19 -1.11 -12.45 -1.47
N ILE A 20 -1.41 -12.79 -0.21
CA ILE A 20 -0.61 -12.34 0.93
C ILE A 20 0.83 -12.80 0.79
N LYS A 21 1.03 -14.07 0.43
CA LYS A 21 2.37 -14.60 0.25
C LYS A 21 3.12 -13.86 -0.84
N TRP A 22 2.46 -13.63 -1.96
CA TRP A 22 3.06 -12.91 -3.08
C TRP A 22 3.46 -11.50 -2.66
N LEU A 23 2.60 -10.81 -1.94
CA LEU A 23 2.87 -9.45 -1.48
C LEU A 23 4.02 -9.42 -0.48
N LYS A 24 4.08 -10.38 0.43
CA LYS A 24 5.17 -10.44 1.39
C LYS A 24 6.51 -10.69 0.71
N ASP A 25 6.52 -11.57 -0.28
CA ASP A 25 7.74 -11.83 -1.05
C ASP A 25 8.16 -10.57 -1.82
N LEU A 26 7.19 -9.85 -2.36
CA LEU A 26 7.46 -8.60 -3.07
C LEU A 26 8.09 -7.58 -2.12
N ILE A 27 7.50 -7.39 -0.94
CA ILE A 27 8.01 -6.44 0.04
C ILE A 27 9.46 -6.72 0.39
N HIS A 28 9.80 -7.99 0.51
CA HIS A 28 11.18 -8.38 0.78
C HIS A 28 12.13 -7.86 -0.29
N GLY A 29 11.68 -7.86 -1.53
CA GLY A 29 12.49 -7.39 -2.65
C GLY A 29 12.50 -5.89 -2.83
N LEU A 30 11.70 -5.16 -2.08
CA LEU A 30 11.62 -3.70 -2.21
C LEU A 30 12.60 -2.96 -1.32
N GLY A 31 13.34 -3.67 -0.48
CA GLY A 31 14.32 -3.04 0.39
C GLY A 31 15.33 -2.25 -0.42
N GLY A 32 15.59 -1.01 -0.03
CA GLY A 32 16.49 -0.15 -0.76
C GLY A 32 15.85 0.64 -1.89
N THR A 33 14.57 0.50 -2.10
CA THR A 33 13.86 1.33 -3.09
C THR A 33 13.94 2.79 -2.65
N PRO A 34 14.46 3.69 -3.51
CA PRO A 34 14.60 5.09 -3.12
C PRO A 34 13.26 5.70 -2.71
N GLY A 35 13.24 6.34 -1.55
CA GLY A 35 12.06 7.02 -1.06
C GLY A 35 11.07 6.14 -0.33
N LEU A 36 11.20 4.83 -0.40
CA LEU A 36 10.28 3.93 0.29
C LEU A 36 10.79 3.65 1.70
N ASP A 37 10.06 4.14 2.69
CA ASP A 37 10.41 3.94 4.09
C ASP A 37 9.93 2.60 4.62
N GLU A 38 8.71 2.22 4.23
CA GLU A 38 8.10 1.03 4.80
C GLU A 38 7.00 0.52 3.89
N ALA A 39 6.82 -0.80 3.87
CA ALA A 39 5.70 -1.42 3.16
C ALA A 39 5.14 -2.52 4.03
N ARG A 40 3.82 -2.58 4.16
CA ARG A 40 3.13 -3.56 5.00
C ARG A 40 1.88 -4.09 4.33
N VAL A 41 1.59 -5.36 4.59
CA VAL A 41 0.36 -6.01 4.11
C VAL A 41 -0.61 -6.11 5.28
N TYR A 42 -1.87 -5.77 5.02
CA TYR A 42 -2.94 -5.89 6.00
C TYR A 42 -4.08 -6.68 5.41
N THR A 43 -4.82 -7.37 6.28
CA THR A 43 -6.09 -7.99 5.89
C THR A 43 -7.19 -7.36 6.71
N HIS A 44 -8.39 -7.34 6.15
CA HIS A 44 -9.53 -6.77 6.86
C HIS A 44 -9.88 -7.66 8.04
N SER A 45 -10.14 -7.06 9.20
CA SER A 45 -10.40 -7.82 10.42
C SER A 45 -11.68 -8.65 10.37
N ALA A 46 -12.62 -8.26 9.53
CA ALA A 46 -13.94 -8.91 9.50
C ALA A 46 -14.35 -9.43 8.12
N VAL A 47 -13.71 -8.99 7.05
CA VAL A 47 -14.13 -9.35 5.69
C VAL A 47 -13.04 -10.19 5.03
N PRO A 48 -13.26 -11.51 4.91
CA PRO A 48 -12.29 -12.36 4.21
C PRO A 48 -12.13 -11.95 2.75
N GLY A 49 -10.91 -12.01 2.25
CA GLY A 49 -10.63 -11.63 0.87
C GLY A 49 -10.31 -10.16 0.66
N ASP A 50 -10.34 -9.36 1.71
CA ASP A 50 -10.03 -7.94 1.61
C ASP A 50 -8.61 -7.71 2.13
N VAL A 51 -7.69 -7.41 1.20
CA VAL A 51 -6.26 -7.30 1.48
C VAL A 51 -5.79 -5.92 1.07
N SER A 52 -4.88 -5.33 1.83
CA SER A 52 -4.31 -4.04 1.43
C SER A 52 -2.81 -4.02 1.60
N LEU A 53 -2.15 -3.34 0.68
CA LEU A 53 -0.73 -3.04 0.75
C LEU A 53 -0.59 -1.55 1.04
N HIS A 54 0.11 -1.22 2.12
CA HIS A 54 0.40 0.15 2.48
C HIS A 54 1.87 0.43 2.26
N MET A 55 2.18 1.44 1.46
CA MET A 55 3.55 1.85 1.22
C MET A 55 3.73 3.26 1.74
N MET A 56 4.70 3.44 2.63
CA MET A 56 5.00 4.73 3.21
C MET A 56 6.22 5.32 2.54
N TRP A 57 6.05 6.47 1.95
CA TRP A 57 7.06 7.13 1.14
C TRP A 57 7.54 8.43 1.79
N ASP A 58 8.80 8.74 1.57
CA ASP A 58 9.33 10.06 1.92
C ASP A 58 10.19 10.50 0.73
N THR A 59 9.70 11.46 -0.02
CA THR A 59 10.36 11.91 -1.24
C THR A 59 10.61 13.40 -1.19
N MET A 60 11.55 13.87 -2.00
CA MET A 60 11.88 15.29 -1.99
C MET A 60 10.83 16.14 -2.68
N GLN A 61 10.12 15.54 -3.62
CA GLN A 61 9.10 16.26 -4.37
C GLN A 61 7.70 15.82 -3.97
N GLU A 62 6.76 16.73 -4.10
CA GLU A 62 5.38 16.42 -3.87
C GLU A 62 4.88 15.51 -4.97
N ILE A 63 4.16 14.48 -4.57
CA ILE A 63 3.65 13.46 -5.50
C ILE A 63 2.14 13.57 -5.55
N PHE A 64 1.59 13.55 -6.75
CA PHE A 64 0.13 13.62 -6.92
C PHE A 64 -0.44 12.39 -7.61
N THR A 65 0.40 11.39 -7.88
CA THR A 65 -0.03 10.20 -8.58
C THR A 65 0.69 8.98 -8.02
N GLU A 66 0.27 7.81 -8.47
CA GLU A 66 0.81 6.56 -8.00
C GLU A 66 2.28 6.40 -8.38
N SER A 67 3.03 5.67 -7.54
CA SER A 67 4.42 5.36 -7.81
C SER A 67 4.53 4.29 -8.92
N GLU A 68 5.70 4.18 -9.52
CA GLU A 68 5.93 3.12 -10.50
C GLU A 68 5.79 1.75 -9.85
N VAL A 69 6.27 1.60 -8.61
CA VAL A 69 6.12 0.35 -7.86
C VAL A 69 4.64 0.05 -7.66
N GLY A 70 3.86 1.06 -7.23
CA GLY A 70 2.43 0.89 -7.01
C GLY A 70 1.68 0.50 -8.27
N LEU A 71 2.03 1.12 -9.39
CA LEU A 71 1.40 0.79 -10.67
C LEU A 71 1.72 -0.65 -11.08
N MET A 72 2.95 -1.09 -10.87
CA MET A 72 3.35 -2.46 -11.18
C MET A 72 2.58 -3.46 -10.32
N VAL A 73 2.45 -3.18 -9.04
CA VAL A 73 1.72 -4.06 -8.12
C VAL A 73 0.25 -4.12 -8.49
N ALA A 74 -0.35 -2.97 -8.75
CA ALA A 74 -1.77 -2.91 -9.12
C ALA A 74 -2.02 -3.71 -10.40
N GLU A 75 -1.15 -3.59 -11.38
CA GLU A 75 -1.28 -4.32 -12.62
C GLU A 75 -1.22 -5.84 -12.38
N ALA A 76 -0.31 -6.27 -11.52
CA ALA A 76 -0.16 -7.70 -11.21
C ALA A 76 -1.37 -8.24 -10.44
N LEU A 77 -2.00 -7.42 -9.62
CA LEU A 77 -3.13 -7.86 -8.80
C LEU A 77 -4.48 -7.81 -9.52
N LYS A 78 -4.55 -7.11 -10.64
CA LYS A 78 -5.81 -6.91 -11.38
C LYS A 78 -6.58 -8.18 -11.66
N LYS A 79 -5.87 -9.26 -11.96
CA LYS A 79 -6.50 -10.53 -12.32
C LYS A 79 -7.13 -11.25 -11.13
N TYR A 80 -6.87 -10.79 -9.92
CA TYR A 80 -7.35 -11.49 -8.73
C TYR A 80 -8.62 -10.88 -8.14
N GLY A 81 -9.04 -9.71 -8.59
CA GLY A 81 -10.25 -9.10 -8.07
C GLY A 81 -10.38 -7.61 -8.35
N ILE A 82 -11.11 -6.95 -7.48
CA ILE A 82 -11.41 -5.53 -7.61
C ILE A 82 -10.36 -4.75 -6.85
N LEU A 83 -9.75 -3.78 -7.53
CA LEU A 83 -8.68 -2.97 -6.96
C LEU A 83 -9.14 -1.55 -6.68
N ASP A 84 -8.57 -1.00 -5.60
CA ASP A 84 -8.66 0.41 -5.28
C ASP A 84 -7.23 0.87 -5.00
N HIS A 85 -6.80 1.96 -5.61
CA HIS A 85 -5.42 2.43 -5.54
C HIS A 85 -5.45 3.92 -5.24
N THR A 86 -5.01 4.30 -4.05
CA THR A 86 -5.10 5.69 -3.59
C THR A 86 -3.77 6.19 -3.08
N VAL A 87 -3.59 7.49 -3.15
CA VAL A 87 -2.39 8.18 -2.67
C VAL A 87 -2.85 9.27 -1.71
N TRP A 88 -2.22 9.33 -0.55
CA TRP A 88 -2.59 10.24 0.51
C TRP A 88 -1.37 11.07 0.93
N LEU A 89 -1.46 12.37 0.84
CA LEU A 89 -0.37 13.26 1.20
C LEU A 89 -0.52 13.67 2.67
N MET A 90 0.59 13.63 3.40
CA MET A 90 0.57 14.09 4.77
C MET A 90 0.37 15.60 4.80
N LYS A 91 -0.54 16.05 5.62
CA LYS A 91 -0.80 17.46 5.80
C LYS A 91 -0.29 17.91 7.16
N GLY A 92 0.29 19.09 7.20
CA GLY A 92 0.81 19.59 8.44
C GLY A 92 2.19 19.10 8.69
N LYS A 93 3.05 20.03 9.06
CA LYS A 93 4.39 19.76 9.27
C LYS A 93 4.63 18.87 10.41
N ASN A 94 3.94 19.00 11.45
CA ASN A 94 4.20 18.31 12.62
C ASN A 94 3.40 17.11 12.78
N GLY A 95 2.29 17.06 12.23
CA GLY A 95 1.52 15.92 12.27
C GLY A 95 1.27 15.35 13.57
N HIS A 96 1.64 15.77 14.56
CA HIS A 96 1.47 15.05 15.73
C HIS A 96 0.32 15.43 16.48
N ARG A 97 0.12 15.30 16.80
CA ARG A 97 -0.57 15.47 17.45
C ARG A 97 -1.45 15.55 17.86
N GLN A 98 -2.03 15.52 17.91
CA GLN A 98 -2.79 15.66 18.47
C GLN A 98 -3.84 15.13 18.49
N VAL A 99 -4.18 14.55 18.78
CA VAL A 99 -5.06 13.90 18.70
C VAL A 99 -5.83 13.92 19.55
N THR A 100 -6.63 14.09 19.61
CA THR A 100 -7.42 14.24 20.38
C THR A 100 -8.22 13.44 20.61
N GLY A 101 -8.28 12.95 20.84
CA GLY A 101 -9.09 12.08 21.35
C GLY A 101 -10.10 11.68 21.23
#